data_565615891a2ecab448ca95263b344c35
#
_entry.id   565615891a2ecab448ca95263b344c35
#
_cell.length_a   1.000
_cell.length_b   1.000
_cell.length_c   1.000
_cell.angle_alpha   90.00
_cell.angle_beta   90.00
_cell.angle_gamma   90.00
#
_symmetry.space_group_name_H-M   'P 1'
#
loop_
_entity.id
_entity.type
_entity.pdbx_description
1 polymer ?
#
loop_
_entity_poly.entity_id
_entity_poly.type
_entity_poly.pdbx_seq_one_letter_code
_entity_poly.pdbx_strand_id
1 'polypeptide(L)'
;MKKQCNKFKIEEFQLSKELEAVLRKGHRWRVWILRGSFLICVLWISYLALCWTMDWQYLFNIKSPWSMWPLMLFLCAVDLYANRLPGKCPTCKNRMSHGYLTEGKHCIDVHYCPNCRIYGKTGVKL
;
A
#
# COMPACT_ATOMS: atom_id res chain seq x y z
N MET A 1 -12.95 17.62 10.54
CA MET A 1 -12.72 16.54 11.54
C MET A 1 -11.24 16.56 11.93
N LYS A 2 -10.91 16.93 13.17
CA LYS A 2 -9.52 16.81 13.68
C LYS A 2 -9.24 15.33 13.89
N LYS A 3 -8.43 14.72 13.03
CA LYS A 3 -7.90 13.36 13.26
C LYS A 3 -7.15 13.39 14.59
N GLN A 4 -7.68 12.73 15.61
CA GLN A 4 -6.93 12.48 16.84
C GLN A 4 -5.77 11.57 16.50
N CYS A 5 -4.57 12.15 16.39
CA CYS A 5 -3.35 11.36 16.33
C CYS A 5 -3.18 10.67 17.69
N ASN A 6 -3.39 9.37 17.76
CA ASN A 6 -3.07 8.59 18.94
C ASN A 6 -1.58 8.78 19.23
N LYS A 7 -1.28 9.42 20.36
CA LYS A 7 0.10 9.71 20.77
C LYS A 7 0.87 8.41 20.95
N PHE A 8 1.75 8.12 20.01
CA PHE A 8 2.77 7.10 20.18
C PHE A 8 3.75 7.58 21.28
N LYS A 9 3.93 6.82 22.35
CA LYS A 9 4.88 7.13 23.42
C LYS A 9 6.29 6.77 22.94
N ILE A 10 7.04 7.77 22.50
CA ILE A 10 8.41 7.61 21.95
C ILE A 10 9.40 7.17 23.04
N GLU A 11 9.15 7.54 24.30
CA GLU A 11 10.08 7.38 25.41
C GLU A 11 10.55 5.94 25.66
N GLU A 12 9.74 4.96 25.19
CA GLU A 12 10.04 3.53 25.37
C GLU A 12 10.70 2.87 24.15
N PHE A 13 10.89 3.63 23.04
CA PHE A 13 11.34 3.08 21.77
C PHE A 13 12.55 3.82 21.22
N GLN A 14 13.48 3.08 20.62
CA GLN A 14 14.66 3.64 19.98
C GLN A 14 14.43 3.78 18.46
N LEU A 15 14.87 4.90 17.90
CA LEU A 15 14.85 5.12 16.46
C LEU A 15 15.89 4.22 15.77
N SER A 16 15.43 3.33 14.90
CA SER A 16 16.31 2.48 14.10
C SER A 16 16.41 2.99 12.67
N LYS A 17 17.62 3.43 12.27
CA LYS A 17 17.90 3.86 10.91
C LYS A 17 17.75 2.72 9.89
N GLU A 18 18.06 1.50 10.29
CA GLU A 18 17.87 0.31 9.44
C GLU A 18 16.40 0.05 9.17
N LEU A 19 15.58 0.12 10.21
CA LEU A 19 14.13 -0.02 10.07
C LEU A 19 13.56 1.06 9.17
N GLU A 20 14.00 2.31 9.34
CA GLU A 20 13.59 3.43 8.50
C GLU A 20 13.95 3.21 7.02
N ALA A 21 15.15 2.72 6.72
CA ALA A 21 15.56 2.40 5.36
C ALA A 21 14.67 1.30 4.72
N VAL A 22 14.35 0.26 5.48
CA VAL A 22 13.44 -0.82 5.03
C VAL A 22 12.04 -0.28 4.77
N LEU A 23 11.51 0.56 5.67
CA LEU A 23 10.19 1.18 5.54
C LEU A 23 10.11 2.09 4.31
N ARG A 24 11.11 2.95 4.09
CA ARG A 24 11.17 3.82 2.91
C ARG A 24 11.27 3.03 1.60
N LYS A 25 12.04 1.93 1.59
CA LYS A 25 12.11 1.02 0.45
C LYS A 25 10.75 0.36 0.19
N GLY A 26 10.12 -0.17 1.23
CA GLY A 26 8.79 -0.79 1.15
C GLY A 26 7.72 0.19 0.66
N HIS A 27 7.74 1.43 1.15
CA HIS A 27 6.81 2.46 0.70
C HIS A 27 7.00 2.80 -0.79
N ARG A 28 8.25 2.94 -1.27
CA ARG A 28 8.54 3.15 -2.70
C ARG A 28 8.00 2.00 -3.55
N TRP A 29 8.24 0.76 -3.16
CA TRP A 29 7.70 -0.41 -3.84
C TRP A 29 6.17 -0.40 -3.90
N ARG A 30 5.51 -0.07 -2.80
CA ARG A 30 4.06 0.07 -2.74
C ARG A 30 3.55 1.10 -3.75
N VAL A 31 4.17 2.27 -3.82
CA VAL A 31 3.80 3.32 -4.79
C VAL A 31 3.99 2.85 -6.23
N TRP A 32 5.09 2.15 -6.52
CA TRP A 32 5.33 1.59 -7.86
C TRP A 32 4.30 0.54 -8.25
N ILE A 33 3.97 -0.36 -7.34
CA ILE A 33 2.94 -1.40 -7.56
C ILE A 33 1.58 -0.74 -7.83
N LEU A 34 1.19 0.25 -7.03
CA LEU A 34 -0.08 0.96 -7.21
C LEU A 34 -0.13 1.73 -8.53
N ARG A 35 0.96 2.40 -8.92
CA ARG A 35 1.04 3.07 -10.23
C ARG A 35 0.98 2.08 -11.39
N GLY A 36 1.71 0.98 -11.29
CA GLY A 36 1.69 -0.08 -12.31
C GLY A 36 0.30 -0.71 -12.44
N SER A 37 -0.37 -1.01 -11.34
CA SER A 37 -1.73 -1.54 -11.38
C SER A 37 -2.73 -0.56 -11.98
N PHE A 38 -2.60 0.73 -11.70
CA PHE A 38 -3.44 1.76 -12.31
C PHE A 38 -3.27 1.81 -13.84
N LEU A 39 -2.03 1.75 -14.33
CA LEU A 39 -1.76 1.70 -15.77
C LEU A 39 -2.38 0.46 -16.43
N ILE A 40 -2.26 -0.70 -15.79
CA ILE A 40 -2.89 -1.95 -16.29
C ILE A 40 -4.41 -1.80 -16.35
N CYS A 41 -5.02 -1.20 -15.34
CA CYS A 41 -6.47 -0.93 -15.33
C CYS A 41 -6.89 -0.02 -16.49
N VAL A 42 -6.14 1.07 -16.72
CA VAL A 42 -6.43 2.01 -17.83
C VAL A 42 -6.31 1.30 -19.18
N LEU A 43 -5.25 0.51 -19.39
CA LEU A 43 -5.06 -0.26 -20.62
C LEU A 43 -6.19 -1.28 -20.83
N TRP A 44 -6.62 -1.97 -19.76
CA TRP A 44 -7.72 -2.93 -19.83
C TRP A 44 -9.05 -2.26 -20.21
N ILE A 45 -9.37 -1.14 -19.56
CA ILE A 45 -10.59 -0.38 -19.87
C ILE A 45 -10.55 0.14 -21.31
N SER A 46 -9.39 0.69 -21.76
CA SER A 46 -9.21 1.15 -23.13
C SER A 46 -9.37 0.01 -24.15
N TYR A 47 -8.83 -1.16 -23.84
CA TYR A 47 -8.99 -2.35 -24.67
C TYR A 47 -10.47 -2.76 -24.78
N LEU A 48 -11.20 -2.81 -23.67
CA LEU A 48 -12.64 -3.11 -23.69
C LEU A 48 -13.44 -2.08 -24.49
N ALA A 49 -13.12 -0.80 -24.37
CA ALA A 49 -13.75 0.28 -25.14
C ALA A 49 -13.50 0.12 -26.64
N LEU A 50 -12.27 -0.19 -27.04
CA LEU A 50 -11.92 -0.47 -28.45
C LEU A 50 -12.66 -1.69 -29.00
N CYS A 51 -12.72 -2.78 -28.23
CA CYS A 51 -13.46 -3.96 -28.62
C CYS A 51 -14.95 -3.67 -28.81
N TRP A 52 -15.49 -2.77 -28.00
CA TRP A 52 -16.91 -2.38 -28.10
C TRP A 52 -17.19 -1.51 -29.34
N THR A 53 -16.28 -0.58 -29.67
CA THR A 53 -16.43 0.30 -30.85
C THR A 53 -16.21 -0.42 -32.17
N MET A 54 -15.37 -1.47 -32.18
CA MET A 54 -14.99 -2.23 -33.38
C MET A 54 -15.91 -3.43 -33.67
N ASP A 55 -16.98 -3.60 -32.91
CA ASP A 55 -17.94 -4.71 -33.03
C ASP A 55 -17.28 -6.11 -32.92
N TRP A 56 -16.11 -6.20 -32.31
CA TRP A 56 -15.36 -7.44 -32.06
C TRP A 56 -15.98 -8.30 -30.96
N GLN A 57 -17.31 -8.20 -30.82
CA GLN A 57 -18.09 -8.92 -29.82
C GLN A 57 -18.03 -10.44 -29.99
N TYR A 58 -17.65 -10.91 -31.16
CA TYR A 58 -17.57 -12.35 -31.47
C TYR A 58 -16.34 -13.04 -30.88
N LEU A 59 -15.22 -12.33 -30.67
CA LEU A 59 -13.99 -12.91 -30.14
C LEU A 59 -13.97 -13.03 -28.60
N PHE A 60 -14.60 -12.08 -27.94
CA PHE A 60 -14.73 -12.09 -26.48
C PHE A 60 -16.16 -11.70 -26.14
N ASN A 61 -16.87 -12.53 -25.41
CA ASN A 61 -18.24 -12.26 -24.97
C ASN A 61 -18.28 -11.09 -23.95
N ILE A 62 -17.94 -9.87 -24.43
CA ILE A 62 -17.73 -8.65 -23.62
C ILE A 62 -19.04 -8.17 -22.99
N LYS A 63 -20.19 -8.58 -23.51
CA LYS A 63 -21.50 -8.31 -22.91
C LYS A 63 -21.71 -9.07 -21.60
N SER A 64 -20.88 -10.06 -21.33
CA SER A 64 -20.98 -10.80 -20.06
C SER A 64 -20.26 -10.03 -18.95
N PRO A 65 -20.89 -9.88 -17.76
CA PRO A 65 -20.23 -9.30 -16.58
C PRO A 65 -18.98 -10.08 -16.17
N TRP A 66 -18.80 -11.30 -16.65
CA TRP A 66 -17.65 -12.16 -16.43
C TRP A 66 -16.34 -11.61 -17.02
N SER A 67 -16.41 -10.73 -18.02
CA SER A 67 -15.21 -10.09 -18.60
C SER A 67 -14.47 -9.19 -17.62
N MET A 68 -15.13 -8.71 -16.58
CA MET A 68 -14.55 -7.85 -15.54
C MET A 68 -13.91 -8.62 -14.37
N TRP A 69 -14.19 -9.91 -14.22
CA TRP A 69 -13.66 -10.73 -13.13
C TRP A 69 -12.13 -10.77 -13.04
N PRO A 70 -11.39 -10.95 -14.16
CA PRO A 70 -9.94 -10.97 -14.09
C PRO A 70 -9.36 -9.66 -13.54
N LEU A 71 -9.95 -8.53 -13.93
CA LEU A 71 -9.55 -7.21 -13.43
C LEU A 71 -9.84 -7.07 -11.93
N MET A 72 -11.02 -7.50 -11.48
CA MET A 72 -11.38 -7.46 -10.06
C MET A 72 -10.46 -8.33 -9.21
N LEU A 73 -10.16 -9.56 -9.66
CA LEU A 73 -9.22 -10.45 -8.98
C LEU A 73 -7.83 -9.86 -8.93
N PHE A 74 -7.36 -9.26 -10.03
CA PHE A 74 -6.07 -8.58 -10.09
C PHE A 74 -6.00 -7.42 -9.09
N LEU A 75 -7.02 -6.55 -9.04
CA LEU A 75 -7.07 -5.43 -8.10
C LEU A 75 -7.08 -5.90 -6.65
N CYS A 76 -7.88 -6.91 -6.32
CA CYS A 76 -7.88 -7.50 -4.98
C CYS A 76 -6.51 -8.08 -4.61
N ALA A 77 -5.85 -8.78 -5.53
CA ALA A 77 -4.52 -9.34 -5.30
C ALA A 77 -3.47 -8.24 -5.05
N VAL A 78 -3.52 -7.16 -5.85
CA VAL A 78 -2.62 -6.00 -5.70
C VAL A 78 -2.85 -5.30 -4.37
N ASP A 79 -4.11 -5.08 -3.98
CA ASP A 79 -4.45 -4.43 -2.71
C ASP A 79 -3.99 -5.28 -1.53
N LEU A 80 -4.27 -6.57 -1.53
CA LEU A 80 -3.80 -7.50 -0.50
C LEU A 80 -2.27 -7.52 -0.39
N TYR A 81 -1.57 -7.49 -1.52
CA TYR A 81 -0.11 -7.47 -1.54
C TYR A 81 0.43 -6.13 -1.04
N ALA A 82 -0.10 -5.01 -1.53
CA ALA A 82 0.32 -3.68 -1.13
C ALA A 82 0.08 -3.41 0.36
N ASN A 83 -1.00 -3.95 0.93
CA ASN A 83 -1.32 -3.79 2.35
C ASN A 83 -0.45 -4.69 3.27
N ARG A 84 0.21 -5.70 2.73
CA ARG A 84 1.18 -6.52 3.48
C ARG A 84 2.58 -5.89 3.58
N LEU A 85 2.88 -4.87 2.80
CA LEU A 85 4.15 -4.15 2.80
C LEU A 85 4.05 -2.86 3.63
N PRO A 86 5.02 -2.56 4.50
CA PRO A 86 6.05 -3.38 5.13
C PRO A 86 5.52 -4.00 6.44
N GLY A 87 5.45 -5.31 6.51
CA GLY A 87 4.73 -5.99 7.59
C GLY A 87 5.57 -6.61 8.69
N LYS A 88 6.87 -6.83 8.49
CA LYS A 88 7.71 -7.59 9.43
C LYS A 88 8.95 -6.81 9.88
N CYS A 89 9.26 -6.91 11.17
CA CYS A 89 10.47 -6.37 11.74
C CYS A 89 11.71 -7.07 11.14
N PRO A 90 12.75 -6.35 10.70
CA PRO A 90 13.96 -6.95 10.15
C PRO A 90 14.71 -7.78 11.17
N THR A 91 14.64 -7.44 12.46
CA THR A 91 15.39 -8.09 13.54
C THR A 91 14.69 -9.35 14.05
N CYS A 92 13.42 -9.26 14.46
CA CYS A 92 12.71 -10.38 15.08
C CYS A 92 11.69 -11.06 14.16
N LYS A 93 11.50 -10.58 12.93
CA LYS A 93 10.54 -11.06 11.91
C LYS A 93 9.07 -11.04 12.35
N ASN A 94 8.77 -10.53 13.55
CA ASN A 94 7.42 -10.38 14.04
C ASN A 94 6.68 -9.24 13.31
N ARG A 95 5.36 -9.29 13.35
CA ARG A 95 4.51 -8.27 12.74
C ARG A 95 4.69 -6.94 13.47
N MET A 96 4.95 -5.89 12.73
CA MET A 96 5.06 -4.54 13.27
C MET A 96 3.68 -3.94 13.52
N SER A 97 3.61 -3.11 14.53
CA SER A 97 2.44 -2.29 14.83
C SER A 97 2.59 -0.92 14.18
N HIS A 98 1.46 -0.29 13.94
CA HIS A 98 1.35 0.98 13.25
C HIS A 98 0.92 2.06 14.25
N GLY A 99 1.49 3.25 14.14
CA GLY A 99 1.16 4.38 15.01
C GLY A 99 1.43 5.71 14.32
N TYR A 100 1.07 6.79 14.98
CA TYR A 100 1.25 8.14 14.48
C TYR A 100 2.06 8.96 15.47
N LEU A 101 3.05 9.66 14.97
CA LEU A 101 3.88 10.59 15.71
C LEU A 101 3.49 12.01 15.33
N THR A 102 3.22 12.84 16.34
CA THR A 102 2.95 14.26 16.11
C THR A 102 4.26 15.03 16.15
N GLU A 103 4.73 15.54 15.02
CA GLU A 103 5.83 16.50 14.92
C GLU A 103 5.28 17.87 14.51
N GLY A 104 5.15 18.78 15.46
CA GLY A 104 4.58 20.11 15.24
C GLY A 104 3.10 20.05 14.81
N LYS A 105 2.80 20.51 13.57
CA LYS A 105 1.45 20.53 13.02
C LYS A 105 1.10 19.29 12.16
N HIS A 106 2.06 18.40 11.93
CA HIS A 106 1.89 17.25 11.05
C HIS A 106 1.92 15.94 11.83
N CYS A 107 1.09 15.00 11.41
CA CYS A 107 1.16 13.61 11.87
C CYS A 107 2.07 12.84 10.92
N ILE A 108 3.08 12.19 11.47
CA ILE A 108 4.00 11.32 10.73
C ILE A 108 3.61 9.88 11.02
N ASP A 109 3.51 9.11 9.95
CA ASP A 109 3.27 7.68 10.04
C ASP A 109 4.52 6.94 10.52
N VAL A 110 4.37 6.11 11.56
CA VAL A 110 5.46 5.34 12.15
C VAL A 110 5.07 3.87 12.30
N HIS A 111 6.02 3.00 12.04
CA HIS A 111 5.90 1.59 12.35
C HIS A 111 6.85 1.25 13.50
N TYR A 112 6.37 0.44 14.43
CA TYR A 112 7.15 0.05 15.60
C TYR A 112 7.02 -1.44 15.89
N CYS A 113 8.09 -2.00 16.43
CA CYS A 113 8.13 -3.37 16.90
C CYS A 113 8.08 -3.38 18.42
N PRO A 114 7.00 -3.90 19.03
CA PRO A 114 6.90 -3.93 20.50
C PRO A 114 7.94 -4.85 21.15
N ASN A 115 8.34 -5.93 20.46
CA ASN A 115 9.30 -6.88 20.99
C ASN A 115 10.74 -6.35 21.02
N CYS A 116 11.15 -5.64 19.96
CA CYS A 116 12.50 -5.09 19.85
C CYS A 116 12.62 -3.67 20.42
N ARG A 117 11.49 -3.05 20.78
CA ARG A 117 11.39 -1.64 21.22
C ARG A 117 12.07 -0.65 20.24
N ILE A 118 11.92 -0.91 18.94
CA ILE A 118 12.43 -0.06 17.89
C ILE A 118 11.27 0.51 17.07
N TYR A 119 11.46 1.73 16.57
CA TYR A 119 10.50 2.35 15.65
C TYR A 119 11.22 2.97 14.45
N GLY A 120 10.49 3.16 13.36
CA GLY A 120 10.96 3.82 12.15
C GLY A 120 9.89 4.73 11.56
N LYS A 121 10.32 5.86 11.00
CA LYS A 121 9.45 6.80 10.30
C LYS A 121 9.31 6.39 8.85
N THR A 122 8.08 6.34 8.33
CA THR A 122 7.84 6.03 6.90
C THR A 122 8.17 7.22 5.99
N GLY A 123 8.23 8.43 6.56
CA GLY A 123 8.43 9.67 5.82
C GLY A 123 7.14 10.21 5.18
N VAL A 124 6.00 9.56 5.39
CA VAL A 124 4.69 10.03 4.94
C VAL A 124 4.16 11.03 5.95
N LYS A 125 3.93 12.27 5.51
CA LYS A 125 3.27 13.33 6.29
C LYS A 125 1.77 13.28 5.95
N LEU A 126 0.94 13.22 6.98
CA LEU A 126 -0.52 13.22 6.89
C LEU A 126 -1.07 14.60 7.22
#